data_e82cd4ac3e861ddf43651172a2553d08
#
_entry.id   e82cd4ac3e861ddf43651172a2553d08
#
_cell.length_a   1.000
_cell.length_b   1.000
_cell.length_c   1.000
_cell.angle_alpha   90.00
_cell.angle_beta   90.00
_cell.angle_gamma   90.00
#
_symmetry.space_group_name_H-M   'P 1'
#
loop_
_entity.id
_entity.type
_entity.pdbx_description
1 polymer ?
#
loop_
_entity_poly.entity_id
_entity_poly.type
_entity_poly.pdbx_seq_one_letter_code
_entity_poly.pdbx_strand_id
1 'polypeptide(L)'
;MRSFNNCILLSSLAAAVACSSPTTPAITQLAARVPPKPGTILLPKVADSLAFPKVFGAAFLKGAIIKQDSARYTFSTYDLGRLTSLSGKLVAGDPIVLTDRPAFTQRFPVGSFPVQLALAKLTNDERVGFARVLFSTARVAKWELARLPGEKPLALKDSSFYCYGVDAGMGAFINSVTNRHLAEQSQATWDKIFMRKPEQPGYKGYIYSFGAGNLATFLTGFGDGCYATYIGFDAQGRVCQLLTDFGLVVW
;
A
#
# COMPACT_ATOMS: atom_id res chain seq x y z
N MET A 1 83.97 -2.00 3.11
CA MET A 1 83.85 -0.68 2.44
C MET A 1 82.46 -0.56 1.78
N ARG A 2 81.75 0.51 2.09
CA ARG A 2 80.48 1.01 1.52
C ARG A 2 79.24 0.31 2.07
N SER A 3 78.62 0.88 2.88
CA SER A 3 77.77 2.08 3.12
C SER A 3 76.29 1.66 3.10
N PHE A 4 75.71 1.72 4.26
CA PHE A 4 74.30 1.54 4.55
C PHE A 4 73.49 2.73 4.10
N ASN A 5 72.36 2.50 3.47
CA ASN A 5 71.29 3.49 3.40
C ASN A 5 70.02 2.90 3.97
N ASN A 6 69.64 3.43 5.11
CA ASN A 6 68.37 3.16 5.78
C ASN A 6 67.26 3.90 5.02
N CYS A 7 66.28 3.15 4.51
CA CYS A 7 64.99 3.71 4.13
C CYS A 7 63.97 3.40 5.22
N ILE A 8 63.59 4.42 5.94
CA ILE A 8 62.50 4.38 6.92
C ILE A 8 61.19 4.41 6.18
N LEU A 9 60.44 3.30 6.21
CA LEU A 9 59.05 3.27 5.73
C LEU A 9 58.15 3.77 6.87
N LEU A 10 57.64 4.97 6.70
CA LEU A 10 56.48 5.47 7.47
C LEU A 10 55.21 4.76 7.01
N SER A 11 54.73 3.86 7.83
CA SER A 11 53.39 3.28 7.70
C SER A 11 52.31 4.32 8.13
N SER A 12 51.69 4.98 7.18
CA SER A 12 50.48 5.78 7.41
C SER A 12 49.29 4.85 7.67
N LEU A 13 48.85 4.83 8.92
CA LEU A 13 47.58 4.21 9.33
C LEU A 13 46.45 5.10 8.83
N ALA A 14 45.83 4.74 7.71
CA ALA A 14 44.58 5.36 7.26
C ALA A 14 43.44 4.81 8.12
N ALA A 15 42.97 5.60 9.09
CA ALA A 15 41.76 5.32 9.80
C ALA A 15 40.59 5.48 8.83
N ALA A 16 39.98 4.37 8.44
CA ALA A 16 38.71 4.39 7.70
C ALA A 16 37.61 4.86 8.68
N VAL A 17 37.23 6.12 8.56
CA VAL A 17 36.02 6.63 9.18
C VAL A 17 34.84 6.02 8.39
N ALA A 18 34.22 5.02 8.97
CA ALA A 18 32.94 4.52 8.48
C ALA A 18 31.90 5.64 8.66
N CYS A 19 31.61 6.34 7.58
CA CYS A 19 30.41 7.19 7.50
C CYS A 19 29.19 6.25 7.55
N SER A 20 28.65 6.05 8.74
CA SER A 20 27.29 5.56 8.90
C SER A 20 26.36 6.65 8.35
N SER A 21 25.84 6.42 7.16
CA SER A 21 24.77 7.24 6.60
C SER A 21 23.60 7.18 7.58
N PRO A 22 23.05 8.34 8.01
CA PRO A 22 21.86 8.31 8.85
C PRO A 22 20.74 7.66 8.03
N THR A 23 20.19 6.57 8.51
CA THR A 23 18.95 5.96 8.03
C THR A 23 17.89 7.06 8.13
N THR A 24 17.54 7.66 7.02
CA THR A 24 16.43 8.61 6.94
C THR A 24 15.17 7.83 7.34
N PRO A 25 14.44 8.22 8.41
CA PRO A 25 13.20 7.56 8.75
C PRO A 25 12.26 7.64 7.55
N ALA A 26 11.54 6.56 7.26
CA ALA A 26 10.55 6.53 6.18
C ALA A 26 9.59 7.71 6.37
N ILE A 27 9.79 8.76 5.56
CA ILE A 27 9.02 10.00 5.67
C ILE A 27 7.65 9.70 5.09
N THR A 28 6.65 9.57 5.97
CA THR A 28 5.27 9.64 5.53
C THR A 28 5.02 11.06 5.03
N GLN A 29 4.76 11.20 3.74
CA GLN A 29 4.42 12.48 3.17
C GLN A 29 3.03 12.89 3.66
N LEU A 30 2.93 14.06 4.28
CA LEU A 30 1.64 14.71 4.54
C LEU A 30 1.24 15.43 3.26
N ALA A 31 0.33 14.83 2.50
CA ALA A 31 -0.15 15.42 1.26
C ALA A 31 -1.34 16.37 1.51
N ALA A 32 -1.42 17.45 0.75
CA ALA A 32 -2.56 18.35 0.76
C ALA A 32 -3.62 17.84 -0.23
N ARG A 33 -4.88 17.76 0.21
CA ARG A 33 -6.01 17.50 -0.68
C ARG A 33 -6.41 18.78 -1.41
N VAL A 34 -6.44 18.71 -2.73
CA VAL A 34 -7.18 19.69 -3.51
C VAL A 34 -8.66 19.32 -3.35
N PRO A 35 -9.54 20.23 -2.88
CA PRO A 35 -10.95 19.89 -2.71
C PRO A 35 -11.57 19.65 -4.08
N PRO A 36 -11.99 18.44 -4.37
CA PRO A 36 -12.51 18.07 -5.68
C PRO A 36 -14.05 18.12 -5.67
N LYS A 37 -14.65 18.19 -6.83
CA LYS A 37 -16.10 17.93 -6.97
C LYS A 37 -16.31 16.41 -6.81
N PRO A 38 -17.08 15.97 -5.80
CA PRO A 38 -17.36 14.55 -5.63
C PRO A 38 -18.04 13.98 -6.87
N GLY A 39 -17.59 12.81 -7.32
CA GLY A 39 -18.24 12.08 -8.40
C GLY A 39 -19.68 11.69 -8.02
N THR A 40 -20.59 11.68 -8.98
CA THR A 40 -21.94 11.15 -8.76
C THR A 40 -21.89 9.63 -8.80
N ILE A 41 -22.24 9.00 -7.68
CA ILE A 41 -22.31 7.54 -7.59
C ILE A 41 -23.69 7.10 -8.05
N LEU A 42 -23.75 6.40 -9.18
CA LEU A 42 -24.97 5.74 -9.65
C LEU A 42 -24.99 4.32 -9.09
N LEU A 43 -25.63 4.15 -7.96
CA LEU A 43 -25.66 2.88 -7.25
C LEU A 43 -27.09 2.32 -7.15
N PRO A 44 -27.22 0.98 -7.09
CA PRO A 44 -28.46 0.38 -6.61
C PRO A 44 -28.76 0.89 -5.19
N LYS A 45 -30.03 0.83 -4.79
CA LYS A 45 -30.60 1.32 -3.49
C LYS A 45 -29.75 1.02 -2.23
N VAL A 46 -28.88 -0.01 -2.32
CA VAL A 46 -27.95 -0.44 -1.25
C VAL A 46 -26.89 0.63 -0.90
N ALA A 47 -26.64 1.58 -1.78
CA ALA A 47 -25.59 2.60 -1.58
C ALA A 47 -25.90 3.64 -0.52
N ASP A 48 -27.18 3.91 -0.25
CA ASP A 48 -27.56 4.88 0.78
C ASP A 48 -27.19 4.46 2.18
N SER A 49 -26.88 3.17 2.32
CA SER A 49 -26.46 2.57 3.59
C SER A 49 -24.94 2.54 3.82
N LEU A 50 -24.12 2.96 2.84
CA LEU A 50 -22.65 2.88 2.96
C LEU A 50 -22.09 4.02 3.81
N ALA A 51 -21.06 3.70 4.62
CA ALA A 51 -20.31 4.69 5.38
C ALA A 51 -19.57 5.65 4.45
N PHE A 52 -19.41 6.90 4.90
CA PHE A 52 -18.57 7.87 4.20
C PHE A 52 -17.08 7.53 4.35
N PRO A 53 -16.29 7.55 3.26
CA PRO A 53 -16.66 7.82 1.87
C PRO A 53 -17.40 6.63 1.24
N LYS A 54 -18.59 6.87 0.68
CA LYS A 54 -19.44 5.81 0.09
C LYS A 54 -18.72 5.01 -0.99
N VAL A 55 -17.79 5.64 -1.73
CA VAL A 55 -17.03 5.01 -2.82
C VAL A 55 -16.21 3.81 -2.35
N PHE A 56 -15.68 3.82 -1.14
CA PHE A 56 -14.86 2.73 -0.59
C PHE A 56 -15.61 1.40 -0.50
N GLY A 57 -16.91 1.47 -0.19
CA GLY A 57 -17.77 0.28 -0.25
C GLY A 57 -18.34 0.03 -1.64
N ALA A 58 -18.72 1.12 -2.34
CA ALA A 58 -19.40 1.07 -3.62
C ALA A 58 -18.56 0.43 -4.73
N ALA A 59 -17.26 0.74 -4.79
CA ALA A 59 -16.35 0.23 -5.80
C ALA A 59 -16.21 -1.30 -5.82
N PHE A 60 -16.63 -1.98 -4.75
CA PHE A 60 -16.65 -3.44 -4.66
C PHE A 60 -18.04 -4.05 -4.85
N LEU A 61 -19.05 -3.26 -5.21
CA LEU A 61 -20.36 -3.77 -5.58
C LEU A 61 -20.40 -4.07 -7.08
N LYS A 62 -20.94 -5.21 -7.43
CA LYS A 62 -21.07 -5.63 -8.84
C LYS A 62 -21.85 -4.58 -9.65
N GLY A 63 -21.23 -4.09 -10.72
CA GLY A 63 -21.83 -3.13 -11.63
C GLY A 63 -21.97 -1.70 -11.08
N ALA A 64 -21.25 -1.36 -10.01
CA ALA A 64 -21.19 0.01 -9.53
C ALA A 64 -20.63 0.94 -10.61
N ILE A 65 -21.31 2.06 -10.82
CA ILE A 65 -20.89 3.10 -11.77
C ILE A 65 -20.67 4.38 -10.99
N ILE A 66 -19.50 4.99 -11.19
CA ILE A 66 -19.18 6.29 -10.65
C ILE A 66 -18.94 7.22 -11.82
N LYS A 67 -19.71 8.32 -11.87
CA LYS A 67 -19.53 9.40 -12.85
C LYS A 67 -18.83 10.56 -12.17
N GLN A 68 -17.75 11.02 -12.78
CA GLN A 68 -17.02 12.18 -12.32
C GLN A 68 -16.64 13.03 -13.54
N ASP A 69 -17.12 14.25 -13.60
CA ASP A 69 -17.03 15.14 -14.76
C ASP A 69 -17.51 14.42 -16.04
N SER A 70 -16.67 14.31 -17.07
CA SER A 70 -16.95 13.55 -18.29
C SER A 70 -16.59 12.06 -18.20
N ALA A 71 -15.91 11.63 -17.14
CA ALA A 71 -15.47 10.25 -16.97
C ALA A 71 -16.56 9.37 -16.36
N ARG A 72 -16.65 8.14 -16.86
CA ARG A 72 -17.51 7.09 -16.34
C ARG A 72 -16.68 5.87 -15.99
N TYR A 73 -16.64 5.52 -14.72
CA TYR A 73 -15.95 4.35 -14.20
C TYR A 73 -16.98 3.26 -13.91
N THR A 74 -16.83 2.10 -14.55
CA THR A 74 -17.62 0.90 -14.21
C THR A 74 -16.73 -0.01 -13.39
N PHE A 75 -17.13 -0.30 -12.15
CA PHE A 75 -16.32 -1.09 -11.23
C PHE A 75 -16.66 -2.59 -11.28
N SER A 76 -15.62 -3.39 -11.14
CA SER A 76 -15.71 -4.83 -10.90
C SER A 76 -14.71 -5.23 -9.80
N THR A 77 -14.99 -6.35 -9.12
CA THR A 77 -14.09 -6.90 -8.10
C THR A 77 -13.25 -8.00 -8.69
N TYR A 78 -11.93 -7.94 -8.45
CA TYR A 78 -10.96 -8.97 -8.79
C TYR A 78 -10.41 -9.58 -7.49
N ASP A 79 -10.57 -10.89 -7.31
CA ASP A 79 -10.02 -11.60 -6.17
C ASP A 79 -8.55 -11.93 -6.44
N LEU A 80 -7.64 -11.26 -5.72
CA LEU A 80 -6.19 -11.45 -5.89
C LEU A 80 -5.68 -12.72 -5.22
N GLY A 81 -6.34 -13.16 -4.17
CA GLY A 81 -5.95 -14.27 -3.31
C GLY A 81 -6.09 -13.92 -1.84
N ARG A 82 -5.24 -14.47 -0.99
CA ARG A 82 -5.34 -14.28 0.46
C ARG A 82 -4.03 -13.79 1.06
N LEU A 83 -4.11 -12.79 1.94
CA LEU A 83 -2.99 -12.31 2.76
C LEU A 83 -2.98 -13.01 4.12
N THR A 84 -1.81 -13.45 4.56
CA THR A 84 -1.60 -14.04 5.88
C THR A 84 -1.14 -12.97 6.88
N SER A 85 -1.99 -12.66 7.85
CA SER A 85 -1.69 -11.76 8.98
C SER A 85 -1.22 -12.60 10.17
N LEU A 86 0.11 -12.71 10.37
CA LEU A 86 0.71 -13.53 11.43
C LEU A 86 0.67 -12.88 12.81
N SER A 87 0.79 -11.56 12.86
CA SER A 87 0.94 -10.81 14.12
C SER A 87 -0.13 -9.74 14.36
N GLY A 88 -1.05 -9.58 13.42
CA GLY A 88 -2.00 -8.46 13.46
C GLY A 88 -1.34 -7.08 13.25
N LYS A 89 -0.11 -7.05 12.75
CA LYS A 89 0.62 -5.83 12.37
C LYS A 89 0.82 -5.83 10.86
N LEU A 90 0.17 -4.91 10.15
CA LEU A 90 0.24 -4.81 8.70
C LEU A 90 1.02 -3.58 8.27
N VAL A 91 1.64 -3.69 7.11
CA VAL A 91 2.35 -2.64 6.39
C VAL A 91 1.69 -2.50 5.02
N ALA A 92 1.53 -1.27 4.54
CA ALA A 92 1.19 -0.96 3.16
C ALA A 92 2.21 0.02 2.59
N GLY A 93 2.59 -0.14 1.34
CA GLY A 93 3.60 0.74 0.71
C GLY A 93 3.97 0.29 -0.69
N ASP A 94 4.91 1.01 -1.30
CA ASP A 94 5.61 0.55 -2.50
C ASP A 94 6.44 -0.68 -2.14
N PRO A 95 6.31 -1.80 -2.87
CA PRO A 95 7.01 -3.03 -2.54
C PRO A 95 8.54 -2.89 -2.54
N ILE A 96 9.12 -1.98 -3.32
CA ILE A 96 10.58 -1.81 -3.44
C ILE A 96 11.19 -1.23 -2.15
N VAL A 97 10.45 -0.34 -1.46
CA VAL A 97 10.90 0.30 -0.20
C VAL A 97 10.11 -0.17 1.03
N LEU A 98 9.36 -1.25 0.88
CA LEU A 98 8.44 -1.73 1.91
C LEU A 98 9.14 -2.19 3.19
N THR A 99 10.36 -2.74 3.08
CA THR A 99 11.12 -3.30 4.21
C THR A 99 11.48 -2.27 5.26
N ASP A 100 11.67 -1.02 4.87
CA ASP A 100 12.01 0.09 5.76
C ASP A 100 10.77 0.74 6.40
N ARG A 101 9.58 0.31 5.97
CA ARG A 101 8.34 0.94 6.39
C ARG A 101 7.81 0.32 7.69
N PRO A 102 7.51 1.13 8.73
CA PRO A 102 6.91 0.62 9.95
C PRO A 102 5.47 0.14 9.71
N ALA A 103 5.02 -0.79 10.55
CA ALA A 103 3.62 -1.22 10.54
C ALA A 103 2.69 -0.13 11.07
N PHE A 104 1.44 -0.16 10.61
CA PHE A 104 0.38 0.69 11.16
C PHE A 104 0.25 0.50 12.68
N THR A 105 -0.14 1.56 13.36
CA THR A 105 -0.35 1.55 14.82
C THR A 105 -1.56 0.72 15.22
N GLN A 106 -2.56 0.64 14.35
CA GLN A 106 -3.77 -0.14 14.58
C GLN A 106 -3.46 -1.64 14.52
N ARG A 107 -4.28 -2.42 15.24
CA ARG A 107 -4.21 -3.88 15.24
C ARG A 107 -5.24 -4.46 14.28
N PHE A 108 -4.84 -5.46 13.55
CA PHE A 108 -5.66 -6.20 12.59
C PHE A 108 -5.88 -7.63 13.08
N PRO A 109 -6.93 -8.30 12.64
CA PRO A 109 -7.12 -9.73 12.91
C PRO A 109 -5.93 -10.58 12.45
N VAL A 110 -5.64 -11.64 13.22
CA VAL A 110 -4.67 -12.69 12.86
C VAL A 110 -5.39 -13.77 12.08
N GLY A 111 -4.79 -14.26 11.01
CA GLY A 111 -5.38 -15.27 10.13
C GLY A 111 -5.07 -15.04 8.66
N SER A 112 -5.84 -15.69 7.79
CA SER A 112 -5.72 -15.55 6.34
C SER A 112 -6.98 -14.87 5.78
N PHE A 113 -6.81 -13.79 5.04
CA PHE A 113 -7.90 -12.90 4.64
C PHE A 113 -7.88 -12.61 3.14
N PRO A 114 -9.04 -12.55 2.47
CA PRO A 114 -9.12 -12.19 1.05
C PRO A 114 -8.51 -10.81 0.78
N VAL A 115 -7.75 -10.72 -0.31
CA VAL A 115 -7.30 -9.47 -0.92
C VAL A 115 -8.07 -9.27 -2.20
N GLN A 116 -8.72 -8.12 -2.32
CA GLN A 116 -9.56 -7.79 -3.46
C GLN A 116 -9.14 -6.46 -4.07
N LEU A 117 -9.17 -6.38 -5.39
CA LEU A 117 -8.95 -5.17 -6.16
C LEU A 117 -10.27 -4.70 -6.76
N ALA A 118 -10.57 -3.40 -6.66
CA ALA A 118 -11.66 -2.79 -7.39
C ALA A 118 -11.10 -2.29 -8.73
N LEU A 119 -11.45 -2.97 -9.82
CA LEU A 119 -11.04 -2.60 -11.16
C LEU A 119 -12.02 -1.58 -11.73
N ALA A 120 -11.52 -0.42 -12.06
CA ALA A 120 -12.25 0.67 -12.71
C ALA A 120 -12.05 0.60 -14.22
N LYS A 121 -13.10 0.24 -14.95
CA LYS A 121 -13.10 0.22 -16.41
C LYS A 121 -13.55 1.60 -16.93
N LEU A 122 -12.67 2.19 -17.75
CA LEU A 122 -12.91 3.36 -18.59
C LEU A 122 -13.22 2.89 -20.01
N THR A 123 -13.43 3.81 -20.95
CA THR A 123 -13.80 3.46 -22.34
C THR A 123 -12.79 2.50 -23.00
N ASN A 124 -11.49 2.80 -22.87
CA ASN A 124 -10.41 2.03 -23.52
C ASN A 124 -9.31 1.59 -22.54
N ASP A 125 -9.56 1.65 -21.23
CA ASP A 125 -8.56 1.36 -20.21
C ASP A 125 -9.21 0.71 -19.00
N GLU A 126 -8.43 -0.02 -18.20
CA GLU A 126 -8.85 -0.62 -16.95
C GLU A 126 -7.75 -0.47 -15.90
N ARG A 127 -8.08 0.16 -14.78
CA ARG A 127 -7.13 0.46 -13.71
C ARG A 127 -7.60 -0.11 -12.38
N VAL A 128 -6.64 -0.40 -11.50
CA VAL A 128 -6.94 -0.73 -10.10
C VAL A 128 -7.27 0.58 -9.37
N GLY A 129 -8.54 0.80 -9.02
CA GLY A 129 -8.95 2.01 -8.30
C GLY A 129 -8.75 1.92 -6.80
N PHE A 130 -8.92 0.72 -6.25
CA PHE A 130 -8.75 0.43 -4.83
C PHE A 130 -8.20 -0.99 -4.64
N ALA A 131 -7.41 -1.18 -3.58
CA ALA A 131 -7.05 -2.50 -3.07
C ALA A 131 -7.52 -2.64 -1.62
N ARG A 132 -8.07 -3.81 -1.24
CA ARG A 132 -8.48 -4.06 0.16
C ARG A 132 -8.09 -5.43 0.67
N VAL A 133 -7.88 -5.52 1.99
CA VAL A 133 -7.91 -6.76 2.76
C VAL A 133 -9.25 -6.82 3.48
N LEU A 134 -9.99 -7.90 3.32
CA LEU A 134 -11.30 -8.10 3.92
C LEU A 134 -11.18 -9.02 5.14
N PHE A 135 -11.24 -8.45 6.36
CA PHE A 135 -11.13 -9.20 7.61
C PHE A 135 -12.45 -9.82 8.04
N SER A 136 -13.56 -9.17 7.71
CA SER A 136 -14.90 -9.70 7.93
C SER A 136 -15.87 -9.16 6.88
N THR A 137 -17.02 -9.82 6.74
CA THR A 137 -18.14 -9.39 5.89
C THR A 137 -19.06 -8.39 6.60
N ALA A 138 -18.73 -7.99 7.83
CA ALA A 138 -19.49 -6.99 8.56
C ALA A 138 -19.51 -5.66 7.80
N ARG A 139 -20.64 -4.98 7.84
CA ARG A 139 -20.80 -3.68 7.19
C ARG A 139 -19.91 -2.65 7.87
N VAL A 140 -19.13 -1.91 7.08
CA VAL A 140 -18.36 -0.78 7.59
C VAL A 140 -19.32 0.32 8.02
N ALA A 141 -19.21 0.73 9.28
CA ALA A 141 -19.94 1.86 9.86
C ALA A 141 -19.10 3.15 9.85
N LYS A 142 -17.78 3.02 9.92
CA LYS A 142 -16.85 4.15 9.99
C LYS A 142 -15.54 3.81 9.29
N TRP A 143 -14.95 4.80 8.62
CA TRP A 143 -13.58 4.76 8.09
C TRP A 143 -12.67 5.70 8.87
N GLU A 144 -11.44 5.29 9.08
CA GLU A 144 -10.35 6.11 9.59
C GLU A 144 -9.12 6.00 8.71
N LEU A 145 -8.29 7.04 8.69
CA LEU A 145 -6.99 7.00 8.05
C LEU A 145 -6.07 6.05 8.83
N ALA A 146 -5.40 5.13 8.14
CA ALA A 146 -4.39 4.28 8.76
C ALA A 146 -3.17 5.14 9.14
N ARG A 147 -2.57 4.87 10.31
CA ARG A 147 -1.52 5.71 10.90
C ARG A 147 -0.27 4.92 11.20
N LEU A 148 0.86 5.55 10.93
CA LEU A 148 2.17 5.09 11.39
C LEU A 148 2.46 5.60 12.82
N PRO A 149 3.49 5.05 13.50
CA PRO A 149 3.94 5.56 14.79
C PRO A 149 4.27 7.06 14.71
N GLY A 150 3.76 7.83 15.66
CA GLY A 150 3.94 9.29 15.72
C GLY A 150 2.91 10.12 14.94
N GLU A 151 2.13 9.54 14.06
CA GLU A 151 1.09 10.24 13.32
C GLU A 151 -0.16 10.49 14.19
N LYS A 152 -0.70 11.71 14.11
CA LYS A 152 -1.93 12.11 14.82
C LYS A 152 -3.17 11.68 14.04
N PRO A 153 -4.31 11.43 14.70
CA PRO A 153 -5.58 11.24 14.00
C PRO A 153 -5.92 12.46 13.15
N LEU A 154 -6.30 12.22 11.89
CA LEU A 154 -6.84 13.22 10.97
C LEU A 154 -8.27 12.84 10.60
N ALA A 155 -9.14 13.84 10.49
CA ALA A 155 -10.48 13.61 9.97
C ALA A 155 -10.42 13.35 8.46
N LEU A 156 -11.31 12.50 7.93
CA LEU A 156 -11.33 12.17 6.50
C LEU A 156 -11.59 13.38 5.59
N LYS A 157 -12.21 14.43 6.14
CA LYS A 157 -12.52 15.68 5.42
C LYS A 157 -11.43 16.74 5.57
N ASP A 158 -10.36 16.45 6.32
CA ASP A 158 -9.25 17.39 6.44
C ASP A 158 -8.57 17.59 5.08
N SER A 159 -7.99 18.77 4.89
CA SER A 159 -7.24 19.10 3.67
C SER A 159 -5.91 18.33 3.57
N SER A 160 -5.48 17.69 4.65
CA SER A 160 -4.24 16.90 4.73
C SER A 160 -4.54 15.44 5.01
N PHE A 161 -3.70 14.54 4.50
CA PHE A 161 -3.79 13.10 4.73
C PHE A 161 -2.40 12.45 4.70
N TYR A 162 -2.25 11.34 5.40
CA TYR A 162 -1.06 10.50 5.31
C TYR A 162 -1.16 9.56 4.11
N CYS A 163 -0.05 9.39 3.41
CA CYS A 163 0.04 8.52 2.25
C CYS A 163 1.41 7.85 2.18
N TYR A 164 1.56 6.86 1.34
CA TYR A 164 2.85 6.32 0.95
C TYR A 164 3.16 6.66 -0.50
N GLY A 165 4.42 7.03 -0.77
CA GLY A 165 4.91 7.27 -2.12
C GLY A 165 5.01 5.94 -2.89
N VAL A 166 4.74 5.99 -4.18
CA VAL A 166 4.90 4.89 -5.13
C VAL A 166 5.69 5.41 -6.32
N ASP A 167 6.80 4.74 -6.62
CA ASP A 167 7.66 5.02 -7.78
C ASP A 167 7.77 3.81 -8.71
N ALA A 168 7.21 2.66 -8.31
CA ALA A 168 7.24 1.42 -9.09
C ALA A 168 5.89 1.11 -9.78
N GLY A 169 4.92 2.02 -9.71
CA GLY A 169 3.56 1.78 -10.20
C GLY A 169 2.83 0.66 -9.45
N MET A 170 3.36 0.21 -8.31
CA MET A 170 2.84 -0.90 -7.52
C MET A 170 2.67 -0.53 -6.06
N GLY A 171 1.60 -1.05 -5.46
CA GLY A 171 1.40 -1.08 -4.03
C GLY A 171 1.47 -2.50 -3.47
N ALA A 172 1.58 -2.61 -2.15
CA ALA A 172 1.62 -3.90 -1.49
C ALA A 172 0.99 -3.87 -0.10
N PHE A 173 0.52 -5.06 0.33
CA PHE A 173 0.17 -5.35 1.72
C PHE A 173 1.00 -6.53 2.20
N ILE A 174 1.54 -6.43 3.42
CA ILE A 174 2.33 -7.49 4.05
C ILE A 174 2.16 -7.46 5.56
N ASN A 175 2.32 -8.61 6.21
CA ASN A 175 2.48 -8.66 7.66
C ASN A 175 3.90 -8.25 8.06
N SER A 176 4.06 -7.51 9.16
CA SER A 176 5.36 -6.99 9.61
C SER A 176 6.39 -8.08 9.92
N VAL A 177 5.96 -9.28 10.33
CA VAL A 177 6.86 -10.42 10.53
C VAL A 177 7.38 -10.91 9.18
N THR A 178 6.50 -11.09 8.21
CA THR A 178 6.86 -11.50 6.84
C THR A 178 7.71 -10.44 6.15
N ASN A 179 7.48 -9.14 6.44
CA ASN A 179 8.26 -8.04 5.86
C ASN A 179 9.75 -8.12 6.21
N ARG A 180 10.10 -8.56 7.42
CA ARG A 180 11.50 -8.81 7.79
C ARG A 180 12.13 -9.92 6.93
N HIS A 181 11.40 -11.00 6.67
CA HIS A 181 11.87 -12.08 5.79
C HIS A 181 11.95 -11.65 4.31
N LEU A 182 11.13 -10.67 3.89
CA LEU A 182 11.25 -10.08 2.57
C LEU A 182 12.61 -9.38 2.39
N ALA A 183 13.11 -8.68 3.42
CA ALA A 183 14.42 -8.02 3.40
C ALA A 183 15.59 -9.01 3.22
N GLU A 184 15.41 -10.27 3.60
CA GLU A 184 16.43 -11.33 3.51
C GLU A 184 16.45 -12.03 2.14
N GLN A 185 15.54 -11.68 1.21
CA GLN A 185 15.45 -12.34 -0.09
C GLN A 185 16.59 -11.96 -1.01
N SER A 186 16.97 -12.91 -1.89
CA SER A 186 18.01 -12.66 -2.89
C SER A 186 17.56 -11.65 -3.96
N GLN A 187 18.53 -10.97 -4.59
CA GLN A 187 18.26 -10.07 -5.72
C GLN A 187 17.48 -10.77 -6.84
N ALA A 188 17.78 -12.03 -7.14
CA ALA A 188 17.06 -12.78 -8.16
C ALA A 188 15.57 -12.99 -7.80
N THR A 189 15.26 -13.13 -6.51
CA THR A 189 13.86 -13.20 -6.04
C THR A 189 13.17 -11.85 -6.20
N TRP A 190 13.85 -10.76 -5.83
CA TRP A 190 13.36 -9.40 -6.00
C TRP A 190 13.04 -9.09 -7.47
N ASP A 191 13.97 -9.39 -8.38
CA ASP A 191 13.78 -9.18 -9.83
C ASP A 191 12.60 -9.97 -10.37
N LYS A 192 12.44 -11.23 -9.94
CA LYS A 192 11.30 -12.07 -10.34
C LYS A 192 9.97 -11.47 -9.90
N ILE A 193 9.89 -10.99 -8.65
CA ILE A 193 8.65 -10.49 -8.04
C ILE A 193 8.28 -9.11 -8.60
N PHE A 194 9.23 -8.19 -8.61
CA PHE A 194 8.94 -6.77 -8.79
C PHE A 194 9.27 -6.24 -10.18
N MET A 195 10.09 -6.94 -10.94
CA MET A 195 10.45 -6.51 -12.30
C MET A 195 9.76 -7.36 -13.36
N ARG A 196 9.95 -8.68 -13.35
CA ARG A 196 9.48 -9.56 -14.44
C ARG A 196 7.99 -9.92 -14.35
N LYS A 197 7.44 -10.07 -13.16
CA LYS A 197 6.05 -10.46 -12.99
C LYS A 197 5.07 -9.38 -13.44
N PRO A 198 5.28 -8.09 -13.13
CA PRO A 198 4.41 -7.00 -13.58
C PRO A 198 4.37 -6.80 -15.09
N GLU A 199 5.40 -7.22 -15.84
CA GLU A 199 5.45 -7.14 -17.31
C GLU A 199 4.54 -8.14 -18.01
N GLN A 200 3.99 -9.13 -17.30
CA GLN A 200 3.10 -10.12 -17.89
C GLN A 200 1.77 -9.50 -18.32
N PRO A 201 1.28 -9.81 -19.54
CA PRO A 201 0.00 -9.31 -20.02
C PRO A 201 -1.15 -9.59 -19.03
N GLY A 202 -1.96 -8.57 -18.78
CA GLY A 202 -3.11 -8.69 -17.85
C GLY A 202 -2.76 -8.73 -16.37
N TYR A 203 -1.51 -8.46 -16.00
CA TYR A 203 -1.12 -8.35 -14.60
C TYR A 203 -1.97 -7.28 -13.88
N LYS A 204 -2.55 -7.65 -12.75
CA LYS A 204 -3.27 -6.74 -11.83
C LYS A 204 -2.62 -6.75 -10.45
N GLY A 205 -1.93 -7.82 -10.13
CA GLY A 205 -1.29 -8.08 -8.84
C GLY A 205 -0.98 -9.56 -8.66
N TYR A 206 -0.34 -9.91 -7.56
CA TYR A 206 0.04 -11.28 -7.25
C TYR A 206 0.24 -11.49 -5.74
N ILE A 207 0.02 -12.73 -5.27
CA ILE A 207 0.34 -13.16 -3.91
C ILE A 207 1.64 -13.96 -3.95
N TYR A 208 2.66 -13.46 -3.26
CA TYR A 208 3.95 -14.14 -3.09
C TYR A 208 4.07 -14.74 -1.70
N SER A 209 4.37 -16.04 -1.64
CA SER A 209 4.59 -16.75 -0.36
C SER A 209 6.05 -16.72 0.06
N PHE A 210 6.30 -16.43 1.34
CA PHE A 210 7.60 -16.41 2.00
C PHE A 210 7.49 -17.14 3.34
N GLY A 211 7.96 -18.38 3.39
CA GLY A 211 7.84 -19.19 4.60
C GLY A 211 6.39 -19.32 5.07
N ALA A 212 6.11 -18.88 6.29
CA ALA A 212 4.76 -18.94 6.89
C ALA A 212 3.87 -17.76 6.50
N GLY A 213 4.39 -16.73 5.81
CA GLY A 213 3.66 -15.53 5.41
C GLY A 213 3.67 -15.30 3.91
N ASN A 214 3.06 -14.20 3.49
CA ASN A 214 3.03 -13.82 2.10
C ASN A 214 2.94 -12.29 1.92
N LEU A 215 3.16 -11.85 0.69
CA LEU A 215 3.08 -10.48 0.21
C LEU A 215 2.00 -10.42 -0.87
N ALA A 216 1.09 -9.48 -0.76
CA ALA A 216 0.17 -9.10 -1.81
C ALA A 216 0.69 -7.86 -2.53
N THR A 217 1.02 -7.96 -3.82
CA THR A 217 1.38 -6.83 -4.69
C THR A 217 0.27 -6.55 -5.67
N PHE A 218 0.09 -5.31 -6.08
CA PHE A 218 -0.93 -4.90 -7.04
C PHE A 218 -0.56 -3.59 -7.72
N LEU A 219 -1.09 -3.36 -8.94
CA LEU A 219 -0.93 -2.08 -9.63
C LEU A 219 -1.68 -0.96 -8.90
N THR A 220 -1.22 0.27 -9.07
CA THR A 220 -1.74 1.47 -8.40
C THR A 220 -2.28 2.46 -9.42
N GLY A 221 -3.58 2.47 -9.66
CA GLY A 221 -4.25 3.48 -10.46
C GLY A 221 -3.54 3.83 -11.77
N PHE A 222 -3.08 5.06 -11.89
CA PHE A 222 -2.27 5.54 -13.01
C PHE A 222 -0.76 5.35 -12.82
N GLY A 223 -0.32 4.64 -11.82
CA GLY A 223 1.09 4.33 -11.55
C GLY A 223 1.63 5.06 -10.34
N ASP A 224 2.66 5.87 -10.53
CA ASP A 224 3.35 6.59 -9.45
C ASP A 224 2.43 7.62 -8.78
N GLY A 225 2.68 7.86 -7.48
CA GLY A 225 1.84 8.79 -6.72
C GLY A 225 1.99 8.66 -5.22
N CYS A 226 1.10 9.34 -4.48
CA CYS A 226 1.01 9.26 -3.04
C CYS A 226 -0.37 8.75 -2.63
N TYR A 227 -0.44 7.55 -2.06
CA TYR A 227 -1.68 6.82 -1.85
C TYR A 227 -1.98 6.61 -0.38
N ALA A 228 -3.19 7.02 0.02
CA ALA A 228 -3.66 6.89 1.39
C ALA A 228 -4.27 5.51 1.65
N THR A 229 -4.04 5.02 2.87
CA THR A 229 -4.65 3.77 3.35
C THR A 229 -5.64 4.06 4.47
N TYR A 230 -6.75 3.36 4.45
CA TYR A 230 -7.87 3.54 5.37
C TYR A 230 -8.25 2.23 6.05
N ILE A 231 -8.82 2.33 7.25
CA ILE A 231 -9.30 1.20 8.03
C ILE A 231 -10.80 1.35 8.21
N GLY A 232 -11.55 0.34 7.81
CA GLY A 232 -12.98 0.23 8.02
C GLY A 232 -13.29 -0.49 9.32
N PHE A 233 -14.17 0.12 10.13
CA PHE A 233 -14.67 -0.42 11.39
C PHE A 233 -16.17 -0.71 11.28
N ASP A 234 -16.63 -1.81 11.89
CA ASP A 234 -18.05 -2.09 12.03
C ASP A 234 -18.71 -1.23 13.14
N ALA A 235 -20.01 -1.42 13.35
CA ALA A 235 -20.77 -0.67 14.36
C ALA A 235 -20.31 -0.95 15.79
N GLN A 236 -19.57 -2.05 16.03
CA GLN A 236 -18.99 -2.43 17.31
C GLN A 236 -17.52 -1.95 17.45
N GLY A 237 -17.00 -1.19 16.49
CA GLY A 237 -15.63 -0.71 16.48
C GLY A 237 -14.58 -1.77 16.16
N ARG A 238 -14.98 -2.93 15.62
CA ARG A 238 -14.05 -3.98 15.19
C ARG A 238 -13.57 -3.71 13.77
N VAL A 239 -12.28 -3.94 13.51
CA VAL A 239 -11.70 -3.80 12.17
C VAL A 239 -12.31 -4.83 11.23
N CYS A 240 -12.88 -4.38 10.12
CA CYS A 240 -13.41 -5.22 9.06
C CYS A 240 -12.69 -5.11 7.73
N GLN A 241 -12.02 -3.99 7.44
CA GLN A 241 -11.29 -3.81 6.19
C GLN A 241 -10.03 -2.96 6.38
N LEU A 242 -9.00 -3.22 5.56
CA LEU A 242 -7.91 -2.30 5.25
C LEU A 242 -8.02 -1.96 3.76
N LEU A 243 -8.00 -0.70 3.37
CA LEU A 243 -8.20 -0.26 2.00
C LEU A 243 -7.21 0.82 1.62
N THR A 244 -6.56 0.68 0.46
CA THR A 244 -5.79 1.77 -0.17
C THR A 244 -6.57 2.33 -1.35
N ASP A 245 -6.63 3.66 -1.41
CA ASP A 245 -7.25 4.44 -2.48
C ASP A 245 -6.18 4.96 -3.44
N PHE A 246 -6.31 4.64 -4.73
CA PHE A 246 -5.37 5.06 -5.79
C PHE A 246 -5.80 6.33 -6.52
N GLY A 247 -6.72 7.09 -5.94
CA GLY A 247 -7.07 8.43 -6.40
C GLY A 247 -7.72 8.50 -7.78
N LEU A 248 -8.26 7.38 -8.32
CA LEU A 248 -8.98 7.40 -9.59
C LEU A 248 -10.31 8.13 -9.50
N VAL A 249 -10.92 8.10 -8.35
CA VAL A 249 -12.22 8.69 -8.07
C VAL A 249 -12.11 9.63 -6.90
N VAL A 250 -12.65 10.78 -7.09
CA VAL A 250 -12.71 11.81 -6.07
C VAL A 250 -13.96 11.65 -5.22
N TRP A 251 -13.85 11.83 -3.89
CA TRP A 251 -14.93 11.62 -2.91
C TRP A 251 -14.97 12.67 -1.80
#